data_bb7b213e1b086dc2925b021445932c48
#
_entry.id   bb7b213e1b086dc2925b021445932c48
#
_cell.length_a   1.000
_cell.length_b   1.000
_cell.length_c   1.000
_cell.angle_alpha   90.00
_cell.angle_beta   90.00
_cell.angle_gamma   90.00
#
_symmetry.space_group_name_H-M   'P 1'
#
loop_
_entity.id
_entity.type
_entity.pdbx_description
1 polymer ?
#
loop_
_entity_poly.entity_id
_entity_poly.type
_entity_poly.pdbx_seq_one_letter_code
_entity_poly.pdbx_strand_id
1 'polypeptide(L)'
;MPPAPVHVPNSDPEATPDPVAAPPAPAAVPLTPELFAALSRVAARSDPDAGAPRIPLTPELLAILRGELEPSPDDHSDLALHLRLSQQQLDSMSASLPSATPPQRPQSPLPPPPSHVPPPPPPPPSAHANPAMEMALHYRPLVRRARLTFEALWGRYHRNAEHNPVPGSRNRADLRALGAMIKGGLCLNRDKRIVGPVPGVFVGDAFNYRAELLVVGLHNQTQADIGYVPASKLDGGHSVATSIVSSGRYLDDHDNGDVLIYTGSGGSPPNAGNLALTSSCKYGIEVRVIRCHDCHASPSGKLHVYDGLYKVHSTTEVCKFKLVRVPGQEALGSNTWRSARDLINQLDAKIQPPDYITLDMSKGKEAVPVPVHNTVDHDVFPLKFEYLARPEFPAPPAMPGHKCCINAKTACSETSGCACVKRSGGGGPAYNADGMLLRGRPVVYECGASCGCPASCPNRVTQRGMRHRLEVFRSTETDWGVRTLDLIQPGAFLCEFAGDVLLADHPRIANANANANTGASTEEWACFIDPRKFPTRWMEWGYAPAAVLPDDGEEPPRFVQCPAPGYVLDISKRKNIAAYISHSSLVPNAFVQLVVRGNEDESCPHLMVFAMEIIPPMSELSIDYGLGQ
;
A
#
# COMPACT_ATOMS: atom_id res chain seq x y z
N MET A 1 -61.58 27.24 -27.59
CA MET A 1 -61.01 28.45 -28.19
C MET A 1 -60.20 29.14 -27.10
N PRO A 2 -58.90 29.15 -27.19
CA PRO A 2 -58.03 29.97 -26.30
C PRO A 2 -57.82 31.35 -26.96
N PRO A 3 -57.62 32.42 -26.18
CA PRO A 3 -57.39 33.76 -26.72
C PRO A 3 -55.90 33.92 -27.16
N ALA A 4 -55.72 34.81 -28.15
CA ALA A 4 -54.49 35.13 -28.83
C ALA A 4 -53.48 35.94 -27.96
N PRO A 5 -52.16 35.92 -28.28
CA PRO A 5 -51.20 36.63 -27.52
C PRO A 5 -51.08 38.10 -27.89
N VAL A 6 -50.77 38.91 -26.86
CA VAL A 6 -50.57 40.35 -26.97
C VAL A 6 -49.08 40.62 -27.36
N HIS A 7 -48.90 41.46 -28.37
CA HIS A 7 -47.64 42.00 -28.85
C HIS A 7 -47.13 43.08 -27.90
N VAL A 8 -45.83 43.00 -27.53
CA VAL A 8 -45.09 44.07 -26.88
C VAL A 8 -43.88 44.39 -27.75
N PRO A 9 -43.55 45.66 -28.00
CA PRO A 9 -42.54 46.07 -28.98
C PRO A 9 -41.13 45.93 -28.44
N ASN A 10 -40.22 45.58 -29.35
CA ASN A 10 -38.77 45.52 -29.16
C ASN A 10 -38.17 46.88 -28.77
N SER A 11 -37.33 46.90 -27.74
CA SER A 11 -36.33 47.93 -27.51
C SER A 11 -34.95 47.33 -27.80
N ASP A 12 -34.16 48.07 -28.61
CA ASP A 12 -32.84 47.68 -29.05
C ASP A 12 -31.87 47.49 -27.86
N PRO A 13 -30.97 46.50 -27.91
CA PRO A 13 -29.91 46.36 -26.92
C PRO A 13 -28.69 47.22 -27.28
N GLU A 14 -28.21 48.01 -26.32
CA GLU A 14 -26.93 48.70 -26.30
C GLU A 14 -25.77 47.74 -26.55
N ALA A 15 -24.82 48.19 -27.39
CA ALA A 15 -23.59 47.46 -27.70
C ALA A 15 -22.70 47.32 -26.48
N THR A 16 -22.41 46.06 -26.10
CA THR A 16 -21.35 45.72 -25.14
C THR A 16 -19.97 45.75 -25.85
N PRO A 17 -18.92 46.29 -25.24
CA PRO A 17 -17.59 46.24 -25.82
C PRO A 17 -16.98 44.85 -25.82
N ASP A 18 -16.21 44.54 -26.87
CA ASP A 18 -15.50 43.29 -27.06
C ASP A 18 -14.62 42.90 -25.84
N PRO A 19 -14.56 41.63 -25.45
CA PRO A 19 -13.66 41.18 -24.39
C PRO A 19 -12.21 41.27 -24.87
N VAL A 20 -11.39 42.02 -24.13
CA VAL A 20 -9.93 42.07 -24.28
C VAL A 20 -9.39 40.65 -24.07
N ALA A 21 -8.65 40.15 -25.06
CA ALA A 21 -7.99 38.87 -25.02
C ALA A 21 -7.06 38.78 -23.80
N ALA A 22 -7.25 37.73 -22.98
CA ALA A 22 -6.37 37.42 -21.86
C ALA A 22 -4.97 37.04 -22.38
N PRO A 23 -3.90 37.45 -21.71
CA PRO A 23 -2.54 37.08 -22.10
C PRO A 23 -2.34 35.57 -21.99
N PRO A 24 -1.46 34.95 -22.82
CA PRO A 24 -1.20 33.51 -22.75
C PRO A 24 -0.59 33.14 -21.39
N ALA A 25 -1.05 32.04 -20.81
CA ALA A 25 -0.52 31.53 -19.57
C ALA A 25 0.99 31.22 -19.70
N PRO A 26 1.81 31.56 -18.69
CA PRO A 26 3.23 31.28 -18.72
C PRO A 26 3.51 29.77 -18.74
N ALA A 27 4.55 29.40 -19.50
CA ALA A 27 4.99 28.01 -19.62
C ALA A 27 5.49 27.51 -18.26
N ALA A 28 4.92 26.42 -17.76
CA ALA A 28 5.37 25.77 -16.54
C ALA A 28 6.84 25.34 -16.67
N VAL A 29 7.70 25.86 -15.81
CA VAL A 29 9.09 25.41 -15.70
C VAL A 29 9.08 24.02 -15.06
N PRO A 30 9.58 22.96 -15.73
CA PRO A 30 9.63 21.64 -15.15
C PRO A 30 10.61 21.64 -13.96
N LEU A 31 10.20 21.10 -12.83
CA LEU A 31 11.07 20.77 -11.70
C LEU A 31 12.15 19.80 -12.20
N THR A 32 13.38 20.26 -12.35
CA THR A 32 14.48 19.40 -12.77
C THR A 32 14.88 18.44 -11.62
N PRO A 33 15.38 17.25 -11.95
CA PRO A 33 15.87 16.31 -10.94
C PRO A 33 16.93 16.91 -10.00
N GLU A 34 17.72 17.87 -10.49
CA GLU A 34 18.75 18.55 -9.72
C GLU A 34 18.16 19.47 -8.65
N LEU A 35 17.08 20.20 -8.97
CA LEU A 35 16.38 21.06 -8.02
C LEU A 35 15.70 20.25 -6.92
N PHE A 36 15.12 19.10 -7.29
CA PHE A 36 14.52 18.18 -6.33
C PHE A 36 15.58 17.52 -5.43
N ALA A 37 16.72 17.10 -5.98
CA ALA A 37 17.83 16.54 -5.22
C ALA A 37 18.49 17.57 -4.29
N ALA A 38 18.49 18.86 -4.65
CA ALA A 38 18.95 19.95 -3.81
C ALA A 38 18.01 20.17 -2.61
N LEU A 39 16.70 20.18 -2.85
CA LEU A 39 15.68 20.32 -1.79
C LEU A 39 15.66 19.13 -0.83
N SER A 40 15.84 17.90 -1.33
CA SER A 40 15.95 16.69 -0.51
C SER A 40 17.21 16.69 0.35
N ARG A 41 18.34 17.20 -0.15
CA ARG A 41 19.60 17.34 0.62
C ARG A 41 19.51 18.40 1.72
N VAL A 42 18.73 19.43 1.54
CA VAL A 42 18.45 20.45 2.57
C VAL A 42 17.56 19.86 3.68
N ALA A 43 16.55 19.07 3.32
CA ALA A 43 15.67 18.39 4.28
C ALA A 43 16.41 17.33 5.11
N ALA A 44 17.39 16.63 4.54
CA ALA A 44 18.14 15.56 5.21
C ALA A 44 19.29 16.05 6.14
N ARG A 45 19.63 17.34 6.11
CA ARG A 45 20.71 17.93 6.93
C ARG A 45 20.22 18.73 8.14
N SER A 46 18.95 18.65 8.48
CA SER A 46 18.39 19.31 9.67
C SER A 46 18.74 18.48 10.90
N ASP A 47 19.81 18.83 11.57
CA ASP A 47 20.16 18.31 12.89
C ASP A 47 19.02 18.70 13.87
N PRO A 48 18.39 17.77 14.60
CA PRO A 48 17.27 18.06 15.48
C PRO A 48 17.64 18.96 16.67
N ASP A 49 18.92 19.12 17.03
CA ASP A 49 19.39 19.91 18.15
C ASP A 49 19.94 21.30 17.80
N ALA A 50 20.10 21.62 16.53
CA ALA A 50 20.46 22.97 16.11
C ALA A 50 19.19 23.81 15.95
N GLY A 51 18.98 24.81 16.79
CA GLY A 51 17.82 25.72 16.79
C GLY A 51 17.67 26.57 15.52
N ALA A 52 17.61 25.94 14.36
CA ALA A 52 17.35 26.57 13.08
C ALA A 52 15.87 26.95 12.95
N PRO A 53 15.52 28.15 12.47
CA PRO A 53 14.14 28.57 12.31
C PRO A 53 13.40 27.63 11.34
N ARG A 54 12.33 27.01 11.81
CA ARG A 54 11.41 26.23 10.98
C ARG A 54 10.64 27.21 10.10
N ILE A 55 10.79 27.14 8.79
CA ILE A 55 9.96 27.90 7.86
C ILE A 55 8.58 27.25 7.82
N PRO A 56 7.51 27.92 8.24
CA PRO A 56 6.16 27.38 8.13
C PRO A 56 5.79 27.25 6.65
N LEU A 57 5.31 26.07 6.25
CA LEU A 57 4.77 25.84 4.90
C LEU A 57 3.42 26.54 4.79
N THR A 58 3.41 27.79 4.35
CA THR A 58 2.16 28.54 4.09
C THR A 58 1.49 28.06 2.80
N PRO A 59 0.17 28.26 2.63
CA PRO A 59 -0.54 27.92 1.40
C PRO A 59 0.08 28.57 0.16
N GLU A 60 0.59 29.79 0.27
CA GLU A 60 1.25 30.56 -0.80
C GLU A 60 2.58 29.90 -1.20
N LEU A 61 3.38 29.48 -0.21
CA LEU A 61 4.63 28.77 -0.45
C LEU A 61 4.39 27.42 -1.14
N LEU A 62 3.34 26.73 -0.78
CA LEU A 62 2.94 25.49 -1.43
C LEU A 62 2.45 25.74 -2.87
N ALA A 63 1.78 26.86 -3.14
CA ALA A 63 1.35 27.26 -4.47
C ALA A 63 2.54 27.62 -5.38
N ILE A 64 3.55 28.33 -4.86
CA ILE A 64 4.81 28.62 -5.56
C ILE A 64 5.58 27.33 -5.86
N LEU A 65 5.70 26.42 -4.90
CA LEU A 65 6.37 25.13 -5.09
C LEU A 65 5.64 24.20 -6.07
N ARG A 66 4.34 24.43 -6.29
CA ARG A 66 3.53 23.71 -7.28
C ARG A 66 3.54 24.35 -8.67
N GLY A 67 4.16 25.51 -8.81
CA GLY A 67 4.12 26.28 -10.07
C GLY A 67 2.75 26.90 -10.37
N GLU A 68 1.92 27.09 -9.34
CA GLU A 68 0.56 27.67 -9.45
C GLU A 68 0.56 29.20 -9.27
N LEU A 69 1.65 29.75 -8.70
CA LEU A 69 1.88 31.18 -8.50
C LEU A 69 3.33 31.53 -8.85
N GLU A 70 3.54 32.55 -9.67
CA GLU A 70 4.86 33.14 -9.83
C GLU A 70 5.15 34.11 -8.69
N PRO A 71 6.38 34.13 -8.12
CA PRO A 71 6.76 35.12 -7.13
C PRO A 71 6.78 36.52 -7.79
N SER A 72 6.03 37.45 -7.23
CA SER A 72 6.02 38.86 -7.71
C SER A 72 7.42 39.46 -7.62
N PRO A 73 7.90 40.16 -8.65
CA PRO A 73 9.23 40.80 -8.63
C PRO A 73 9.38 41.91 -7.58
N ASP A 74 8.28 42.41 -7.04
CA ASP A 74 8.25 43.50 -6.04
C ASP A 74 8.00 42.98 -4.61
N ASP A 75 7.80 41.66 -4.44
CA ASP A 75 7.58 41.09 -3.15
C ASP A 75 8.92 40.78 -2.46
N HIS A 76 9.38 41.71 -1.64
CA HIS A 76 10.51 41.55 -0.72
C HIS A 76 10.14 40.58 0.41
N SER A 77 9.46 39.49 0.09
CA SER A 77 9.17 38.44 1.06
C SER A 77 10.48 37.82 1.54
N ASP A 78 10.59 37.61 2.84
CA ASP A 78 11.75 36.97 3.49
C ASP A 78 12.18 35.66 2.83
N LEU A 79 11.29 35.04 2.06
CA LEU A 79 11.51 33.78 1.33
C LEU A 79 12.43 33.99 0.09
N ALA A 80 12.19 35.04 -0.71
CA ALA A 80 13.04 35.34 -1.88
C ALA A 80 14.46 35.70 -1.43
N LEU A 81 14.57 36.39 -0.30
CA LEU A 81 15.85 36.73 0.34
C LEU A 81 16.55 35.47 0.88
N HIS A 82 15.81 34.54 1.52
CA HIS A 82 16.34 33.27 2.04
C HIS A 82 16.83 32.35 0.94
N LEU A 83 16.08 32.22 -0.16
CA LEU A 83 16.49 31.41 -1.32
C LEU A 83 17.76 32.00 -1.99
N ARG A 84 17.89 33.32 -2.11
CA ARG A 84 19.10 33.96 -2.62
C ARG A 84 20.29 33.81 -1.68
N LEU A 85 20.09 33.92 -0.36
CA LEU A 85 21.13 33.71 0.65
C LEU A 85 21.59 32.24 0.67
N SER A 86 20.69 31.31 0.51
CA SER A 86 21.03 29.88 0.40
C SER A 86 21.82 29.56 -0.85
N GLN A 87 21.52 30.20 -1.98
CA GLN A 87 22.30 30.07 -3.21
C GLN A 87 23.71 30.66 -3.06
N GLN A 88 23.83 31.85 -2.47
CA GLN A 88 25.13 32.46 -2.18
C GLN A 88 25.98 31.68 -1.19
N GLN A 89 25.36 31.02 -0.20
CA GLN A 89 26.05 30.10 0.71
C GLN A 89 26.53 28.82 0.00
N LEU A 90 25.74 28.28 -0.92
CA LEU A 90 26.14 27.13 -1.75
C LEU A 90 27.32 27.48 -2.67
N ASP A 91 27.27 28.64 -3.30
CA ASP A 91 28.34 29.13 -4.17
C ASP A 91 29.63 29.41 -3.39
N SER A 92 29.54 29.97 -2.17
CA SER A 92 30.70 30.20 -1.28
C SER A 92 31.29 28.92 -0.70
N MET A 93 30.48 27.89 -0.46
CA MET A 93 30.96 26.57 0.00
C MET A 93 31.64 25.77 -1.12
N SER A 94 31.27 25.96 -2.38
CA SER A 94 31.96 25.34 -3.52
C SER A 94 33.31 25.95 -3.82
N ALA A 95 33.51 27.22 -3.43
CA ALA A 95 34.78 27.95 -3.63
C ALA A 95 35.84 27.69 -2.54
N SER A 96 35.51 26.98 -1.45
CA SER A 96 36.36 26.85 -0.27
C SER A 96 36.97 25.46 -0.06
N LEU A 97 37.07 24.62 -1.07
CA LEU A 97 37.74 23.32 -0.95
C LEU A 97 39.24 23.46 -1.32
N PRO A 98 40.17 23.40 -0.34
CA PRO A 98 41.58 23.34 -0.66
C PRO A 98 41.94 21.94 -1.16
N SER A 99 42.66 21.95 -2.28
CA SER A 99 43.34 20.78 -2.84
C SER A 99 44.41 20.30 -1.88
N ALA A 100 44.21 19.23 -1.14
CA ALA A 100 45.16 18.65 -0.23
C ALA A 100 45.84 17.44 -0.88
N THR A 101 47.09 17.60 -1.22
CA THR A 101 48.04 16.53 -1.53
C THR A 101 48.40 15.77 -0.23
N PRO A 102 48.36 14.44 -0.19
CA PRO A 102 48.69 13.71 1.04
C PRO A 102 50.20 13.63 1.30
N PRO A 103 50.66 13.77 2.56
CA PRO A 103 52.07 13.66 2.89
C PRO A 103 52.52 12.18 2.92
N GLN A 104 53.67 11.91 2.30
CA GLN A 104 54.35 10.63 2.35
C GLN A 104 54.89 10.36 3.75
N ARG A 105 54.63 9.17 4.28
CA ARG A 105 55.21 8.64 5.54
C ARG A 105 56.28 7.61 5.22
N PRO A 106 57.41 7.57 5.97
CA PRO A 106 58.55 6.67 5.68
C PRO A 106 58.21 5.21 5.99
N GLN A 107 58.70 4.35 5.11
CA GLN A 107 58.51 2.90 5.19
C GLN A 107 59.51 2.27 6.15
N SER A 108 59.03 1.41 7.07
CA SER A 108 59.81 0.40 7.74
C SER A 108 59.46 -0.99 7.18
N PRO A 109 60.37 -1.96 7.10
CA PRO A 109 60.18 -3.20 6.35
C PRO A 109 59.27 -4.19 7.07
N LEU A 110 58.35 -4.77 6.29
CA LEU A 110 57.38 -5.79 6.70
C LEU A 110 58.02 -7.21 6.68
N PRO A 111 57.56 -8.12 7.58
CA PRO A 111 57.90 -9.53 7.53
C PRO A 111 57.18 -10.25 6.38
N PRO A 112 57.63 -11.46 5.94
CA PRO A 112 57.11 -12.13 4.76
C PRO A 112 55.70 -12.67 4.96
N PRO A 113 54.86 -12.75 3.86
CA PRO A 113 53.44 -13.07 3.94
C PRO A 113 53.22 -14.58 4.15
N PRO A 114 52.14 -14.96 4.88
CA PRO A 114 51.65 -16.33 4.87
C PRO A 114 50.86 -16.61 3.58
N SER A 115 50.87 -17.88 3.23
CA SER A 115 50.39 -18.53 2.04
C SER A 115 49.06 -18.03 1.46
N HIS A 116 49.01 -17.93 0.13
CA HIS A 116 47.89 -17.57 -0.72
C HIS A 116 46.59 -18.32 -0.41
N VAL A 117 45.59 -17.57 0.12
CA VAL A 117 44.20 -17.83 -0.12
C VAL A 117 43.78 -16.81 -1.21
N PRO A 118 43.21 -17.21 -2.36
CA PRO A 118 42.77 -16.26 -3.35
C PRO A 118 41.66 -15.37 -2.73
N PRO A 119 41.65 -14.05 -3.00
CA PRO A 119 40.58 -13.19 -2.54
C PRO A 119 39.23 -13.68 -3.11
N PRO A 120 38.14 -13.57 -2.33
CA PRO A 120 36.83 -13.88 -2.85
C PRO A 120 36.58 -13.03 -4.13
N PRO A 121 35.89 -13.57 -5.14
CA PRO A 121 35.58 -12.80 -6.34
C PRO A 121 34.83 -11.53 -5.90
N PRO A 122 35.08 -10.39 -6.59
CA PRO A 122 34.33 -9.18 -6.32
C PRO A 122 32.83 -9.49 -6.49
N PRO A 123 31.95 -8.91 -5.65
CA PRO A 123 30.52 -9.08 -5.81
C PRO A 123 30.16 -8.68 -7.26
N PRO A 124 29.24 -9.41 -7.90
CA PRO A 124 28.81 -9.05 -9.25
C PRO A 124 28.38 -7.58 -9.22
N PRO A 125 28.70 -6.80 -10.29
CA PRO A 125 28.25 -5.42 -10.37
C PRO A 125 26.74 -5.45 -10.17
N SER A 126 26.26 -4.66 -9.19
CA SER A 126 24.84 -4.47 -8.96
C SER A 126 24.18 -4.22 -10.31
N ALA A 127 23.29 -5.14 -10.69
CA ALA A 127 22.55 -5.03 -11.95
C ALA A 127 21.98 -3.60 -11.95
N HIS A 128 22.31 -2.81 -12.97
CA HIS A 128 21.83 -1.44 -13.11
C HIS A 128 20.33 -1.48 -12.99
N ALA A 129 19.78 -0.96 -11.89
CA ALA A 129 18.34 -0.91 -11.67
C ALA A 129 17.74 -0.22 -12.89
N ASN A 130 16.78 -0.90 -13.54
CA ASN A 130 16.10 -0.34 -14.69
C ASN A 130 15.49 1.01 -14.27
N PRO A 131 15.87 2.16 -14.89
CA PRO A 131 15.40 3.48 -14.45
C PRO A 131 13.86 3.58 -14.41
N ALA A 132 13.17 2.81 -15.26
CA ALA A 132 11.71 2.74 -15.25
C ALA A 132 11.18 2.03 -14.00
N MET A 133 11.87 1.01 -13.51
CA MET A 133 11.51 0.29 -12.28
C MET A 133 11.78 1.14 -11.05
N GLU A 134 12.91 1.83 -10.99
CA GLU A 134 13.24 2.77 -9.92
C GLU A 134 12.22 3.91 -9.85
N MET A 135 11.84 4.48 -10.98
CA MET A 135 10.77 5.48 -11.07
C MET A 135 9.43 4.89 -10.59
N ALA A 136 9.08 3.68 -11.01
CA ALA A 136 7.84 3.02 -10.58
C ALA A 136 7.81 2.81 -9.06
N LEU A 137 8.90 2.37 -8.46
CA LEU A 137 9.04 2.22 -7.00
C LEU A 137 8.90 3.56 -6.27
N HIS A 138 9.45 4.65 -6.82
CA HIS A 138 9.30 5.99 -6.25
C HIS A 138 7.83 6.43 -6.14
N TYR A 139 6.98 6.08 -7.12
CA TYR A 139 5.57 6.43 -7.12
C TYR A 139 4.68 5.45 -6.33
N ARG A 140 5.18 4.27 -5.97
CA ARG A 140 4.40 3.26 -5.23
C ARG A 140 3.80 3.77 -3.91
N PRO A 141 4.52 4.54 -3.07
CA PRO A 141 3.95 5.11 -1.85
C PRO A 141 2.75 6.03 -2.10
N LEU A 142 2.76 6.78 -3.20
CA LEU A 142 1.64 7.66 -3.57
C LEU A 142 0.41 6.85 -3.99
N VAL A 143 0.61 5.80 -4.80
CA VAL A 143 -0.47 4.88 -5.20
C VAL A 143 -1.08 4.22 -3.96
N ARG A 144 -0.25 3.71 -3.04
CA ARG A 144 -0.71 3.14 -1.77
C ARG A 144 -1.53 4.15 -0.97
N ARG A 145 -1.01 5.36 -0.76
CA ARG A 145 -1.71 6.40 0.01
C ARG A 145 -3.08 6.73 -0.59
N ALA A 146 -3.17 6.83 -1.91
CA ALA A 146 -4.44 7.06 -2.59
C ALA A 146 -5.42 5.89 -2.37
N ARG A 147 -4.96 4.64 -2.43
CA ARG A 147 -5.77 3.45 -2.17
C ARG A 147 -6.23 3.38 -0.71
N LEU A 148 -5.33 3.62 0.26
CA LEU A 148 -5.68 3.68 1.69
C LEU A 148 -6.74 4.75 1.97
N THR A 149 -6.62 5.92 1.32
CA THR A 149 -7.62 6.99 1.43
C THR A 149 -8.97 6.56 0.87
N PHE A 150 -8.97 5.91 -0.31
CA PHE A 150 -10.20 5.38 -0.90
C PHE A 150 -10.87 4.35 0.02
N GLU A 151 -10.10 3.41 0.57
CA GLU A 151 -10.60 2.38 1.48
C GLU A 151 -11.20 2.98 2.76
N ALA A 152 -10.55 3.97 3.34
CA ALA A 152 -11.06 4.68 4.52
C ALA A 152 -12.40 5.38 4.24
N LEU A 153 -12.52 6.06 3.09
CA LEU A 153 -13.74 6.72 2.66
C LEU A 153 -14.83 5.70 2.30
N TRP A 154 -14.49 4.64 1.57
CA TRP A 154 -15.41 3.57 1.25
C TRP A 154 -16.00 2.94 2.51
N GLY A 155 -15.15 2.54 3.46
CA GLY A 155 -15.58 1.96 4.73
C GLY A 155 -16.50 2.89 5.52
N ARG A 156 -16.23 4.21 5.53
CA ARG A 156 -17.11 5.19 6.15
C ARG A 156 -18.48 5.27 5.45
N TYR A 157 -18.50 5.43 4.12
CA TYR A 157 -19.76 5.51 3.38
C TYR A 157 -20.55 4.21 3.41
N HIS A 158 -19.87 3.08 3.48
CA HIS A 158 -20.48 1.76 3.61
C HIS A 158 -21.20 1.63 4.95
N ARG A 159 -20.52 1.89 6.06
CA ARG A 159 -21.10 1.88 7.42
C ARG A 159 -22.28 2.86 7.55
N ASN A 160 -22.13 4.07 7.04
CA ASN A 160 -23.23 5.05 7.07
C ASN A 160 -24.46 4.57 6.30
N ALA A 161 -24.30 3.86 5.21
CA ALA A 161 -25.42 3.29 4.46
C ALA A 161 -26.06 2.08 5.16
N GLU A 162 -25.29 1.31 5.93
CA GLU A 162 -25.83 0.22 6.75
C GLU A 162 -26.63 0.75 7.95
N HIS A 163 -26.16 1.83 8.59
CA HIS A 163 -26.87 2.44 9.72
C HIS A 163 -28.12 3.22 9.28
N ASN A 164 -28.12 3.78 8.08
CA ASN A 164 -29.20 4.59 7.53
C ASN A 164 -29.60 4.07 6.15
N PRO A 165 -30.21 2.87 6.04
CA PRO A 165 -30.58 2.29 4.77
C PRO A 165 -31.69 3.12 4.10
N VAL A 166 -31.45 3.55 2.86
CA VAL A 166 -32.48 4.20 2.04
C VAL A 166 -33.19 3.13 1.22
N PRO A 167 -34.50 2.90 1.43
CA PRO A 167 -35.27 1.90 0.70
C PRO A 167 -35.15 2.10 -0.82
N GLY A 168 -34.85 1.01 -1.56
CA GLY A 168 -34.69 1.01 -3.01
C GLY A 168 -33.39 1.61 -3.55
N SER A 169 -32.53 2.16 -2.71
CA SER A 169 -31.21 2.67 -3.10
C SER A 169 -30.15 1.58 -2.99
N ARG A 170 -29.34 1.39 -4.04
CA ARG A 170 -28.15 0.54 -3.96
C ARG A 170 -27.06 1.27 -3.17
N ASN A 171 -26.43 0.58 -2.24
CA ASN A 171 -25.23 1.13 -1.57
C ASN A 171 -24.09 1.24 -2.59
N ARG A 172 -23.80 2.47 -3.02
CA ARG A 172 -22.72 2.81 -3.94
C ARG A 172 -21.64 3.59 -3.20
N ALA A 173 -21.17 3.03 -2.07
CA ALA A 173 -20.09 3.60 -1.28
C ALA A 173 -18.82 3.82 -2.12
N ASP A 174 -18.57 2.93 -3.10
CA ASP A 174 -17.47 3.03 -4.06
C ASP A 174 -17.50 4.34 -4.87
N LEU A 175 -18.66 4.70 -5.42
CA LEU A 175 -18.79 5.94 -6.19
C LEU A 175 -18.80 7.19 -5.31
N ARG A 176 -19.32 7.09 -4.07
CA ARG A 176 -19.27 8.21 -3.12
C ARG A 176 -17.84 8.48 -2.67
N ALA A 177 -17.05 7.43 -2.37
CA ALA A 177 -15.62 7.55 -2.07
C ALA A 177 -14.86 8.17 -3.25
N LEU A 178 -15.06 7.69 -4.46
CA LEU A 178 -14.47 8.28 -5.67
C LEU A 178 -14.86 9.76 -5.82
N GLY A 179 -16.13 10.11 -5.62
CA GLY A 179 -16.62 11.49 -5.70
C GLY A 179 -15.94 12.42 -4.67
N ALA A 180 -15.75 11.96 -3.45
CA ALA A 180 -15.03 12.70 -2.41
C ALA A 180 -13.56 12.90 -2.78
N MET A 181 -12.89 11.85 -3.27
CA MET A 181 -11.49 11.95 -3.72
C MET A 181 -11.31 12.88 -4.91
N ILE A 182 -12.28 12.89 -5.84
CA ILE A 182 -12.26 13.82 -6.97
C ILE A 182 -12.38 15.28 -6.49
N LYS A 183 -13.32 15.55 -5.58
CA LYS A 183 -13.50 16.90 -5.01
C LYS A 183 -12.25 17.36 -4.23
N GLY A 184 -11.61 16.45 -3.51
CA GLY A 184 -10.40 16.74 -2.74
C GLY A 184 -9.10 16.74 -3.56
N GLY A 185 -9.14 16.53 -4.88
CA GLY A 185 -7.92 16.47 -5.71
C GLY A 185 -7.00 15.29 -5.40
N LEU A 186 -7.52 14.20 -4.80
CA LEU A 186 -6.73 13.06 -4.31
C LEU A 186 -6.62 11.90 -5.31
N CYS A 187 -7.28 12.00 -6.49
CA CYS A 187 -7.12 11.02 -7.55
C CYS A 187 -5.82 11.26 -8.30
N LEU A 188 -5.01 10.22 -8.41
CA LEU A 188 -3.73 10.31 -9.11
C LEU A 188 -3.95 10.35 -10.63
N ASN A 189 -3.11 11.11 -11.33
CA ASN A 189 -3.00 11.12 -12.80
C ASN A 189 -4.31 11.43 -13.56
N ARG A 190 -5.33 11.91 -12.89
CA ARG A 190 -6.64 12.15 -13.50
C ARG A 190 -6.59 13.08 -14.71
N ASP A 191 -5.81 14.15 -14.59
CA ASP A 191 -5.70 15.18 -15.64
C ASP A 191 -4.57 14.90 -16.63
N LYS A 192 -3.61 14.06 -16.26
CA LYS A 192 -2.42 13.75 -17.08
C LYS A 192 -2.67 12.76 -18.21
N ARG A 193 -3.69 11.91 -18.11
CA ARG A 193 -4.09 10.92 -19.14
C ARG A 193 -2.93 10.11 -19.70
N ILE A 194 -2.26 9.38 -18.83
CA ILE A 194 -1.07 8.62 -19.15
C ILE A 194 -1.36 7.55 -20.21
N VAL A 195 -0.56 7.53 -21.27
CA VAL A 195 -0.44 6.45 -22.25
C VAL A 195 0.70 5.53 -21.79
N GLY A 196 0.55 4.22 -21.93
CA GLY A 196 1.53 3.26 -21.43
C GLY A 196 1.36 2.94 -19.94
N PRO A 197 2.44 2.56 -19.22
CA PRO A 197 2.38 2.15 -17.82
C PRO A 197 2.03 3.34 -16.92
N VAL A 198 1.31 3.06 -15.83
CA VAL A 198 1.01 4.06 -14.79
C VAL A 198 2.09 3.95 -13.71
N PRO A 199 2.84 5.02 -13.41
CA PRO A 199 3.89 4.99 -12.40
C PRO A 199 3.36 4.52 -11.04
N GLY A 200 4.04 3.57 -10.41
CA GLY A 200 3.68 3.01 -9.12
C GLY A 200 2.56 1.95 -9.14
N VAL A 201 2.00 1.62 -10.31
CA VAL A 201 1.06 0.51 -10.50
C VAL A 201 1.76 -0.61 -11.24
N PHE A 202 1.79 -1.81 -10.65
CA PHE A 202 2.51 -2.97 -11.16
C PHE A 202 1.56 -4.03 -11.75
N VAL A 203 2.08 -4.84 -12.66
CA VAL A 203 1.39 -6.03 -13.14
C VAL A 203 1.09 -6.94 -11.95
N GLY A 204 -0.16 -7.43 -11.87
CA GLY A 204 -0.63 -8.19 -10.72
C GLY A 204 -1.39 -7.38 -9.68
N ASP A 205 -1.29 -6.05 -9.68
CA ASP A 205 -2.09 -5.22 -8.78
C ASP A 205 -3.59 -5.50 -8.97
N ALA A 206 -4.26 -5.72 -7.83
CA ALA A 206 -5.67 -6.08 -7.77
C ALA A 206 -6.50 -5.00 -7.08
N PHE A 207 -7.75 -4.86 -7.51
CA PHE A 207 -8.67 -3.81 -7.06
C PHE A 207 -10.07 -4.40 -6.87
N ASN A 208 -10.70 -4.11 -5.74
CA ASN A 208 -12.05 -4.57 -5.43
C ASN A 208 -13.11 -3.84 -6.26
N TYR A 209 -12.89 -2.58 -6.55
CA TYR A 209 -13.85 -1.73 -7.24
C TYR A 209 -13.25 -1.08 -8.49
N ARG A 210 -14.06 -0.96 -9.54
CA ARG A 210 -13.67 -0.19 -10.74
C ARG A 210 -13.32 1.27 -10.39
N ALA A 211 -13.96 1.83 -9.36
CA ALA A 211 -13.67 3.16 -8.84
C ALA A 211 -12.19 3.35 -8.44
N GLU A 212 -11.55 2.33 -7.89
CA GLU A 212 -10.13 2.37 -7.52
C GLU A 212 -9.21 2.52 -8.75
N LEU A 213 -9.59 1.92 -9.89
CA LEU A 213 -8.83 2.09 -11.14
C LEU A 213 -8.77 3.56 -11.58
N LEU A 214 -9.85 4.32 -11.30
CA LEU A 214 -9.90 5.75 -11.60
C LEU A 214 -9.08 6.55 -10.58
N VAL A 215 -9.08 6.11 -9.32
CA VAL A 215 -8.30 6.76 -8.25
C VAL A 215 -6.81 6.75 -8.58
N VAL A 216 -6.28 5.64 -9.06
CA VAL A 216 -4.85 5.50 -9.41
C VAL A 216 -4.53 5.93 -10.86
N GLY A 217 -5.55 6.20 -11.67
CA GLY A 217 -5.38 6.60 -13.08
C GLY A 217 -5.10 5.45 -14.04
N LEU A 218 -5.35 4.20 -13.62
CA LEU A 218 -5.17 3.02 -14.47
C LEU A 218 -6.24 2.93 -15.55
N HIS A 219 -7.47 3.36 -15.23
CA HIS A 219 -8.61 3.46 -16.13
C HIS A 219 -9.34 4.79 -15.91
N ASN A 220 -10.07 5.29 -16.89
CA ASN A 220 -10.69 6.62 -16.81
C ASN A 220 -12.22 6.63 -17.03
N GLN A 221 -12.85 5.47 -17.10
CA GLN A 221 -14.30 5.34 -17.30
C GLN A 221 -14.95 4.55 -16.15
N THR A 222 -16.02 5.10 -15.58
CA THR A 222 -16.73 4.44 -14.47
C THR A 222 -17.56 3.25 -14.92
N GLN A 223 -18.05 3.25 -16.16
CA GLN A 223 -18.94 2.21 -16.70
C GLN A 223 -18.43 1.61 -18.01
N ALA A 224 -17.90 2.42 -18.93
CA ALA A 224 -17.42 1.93 -20.20
C ALA A 224 -16.15 1.08 -20.03
N ASP A 225 -16.01 0.01 -20.80
CA ASP A 225 -14.91 -0.93 -20.70
C ASP A 225 -13.65 -0.43 -21.41
N ILE A 226 -13.75 0.54 -22.31
CA ILE A 226 -12.64 1.16 -23.03
C ILE A 226 -12.37 2.54 -22.46
N GLY A 227 -11.18 2.72 -21.88
CA GLY A 227 -10.64 4.01 -21.46
C GLY A 227 -9.83 4.64 -22.59
N TYR A 228 -10.02 5.94 -22.86
CA TYR A 228 -9.35 6.62 -23.96
C TYR A 228 -9.05 8.09 -23.65
N VAL A 229 -8.08 8.64 -24.37
CA VAL A 229 -7.81 10.08 -24.42
C VAL A 229 -8.58 10.65 -25.64
N PRO A 230 -9.46 11.64 -25.45
CA PRO A 230 -10.22 12.23 -26.56
C PRO A 230 -9.31 13.05 -27.48
N ALA A 231 -9.69 13.16 -28.73
CA ALA A 231 -8.97 13.90 -29.77
C ALA A 231 -8.66 15.35 -29.39
N SER A 232 -9.57 16.03 -28.68
CA SER A 232 -9.40 17.40 -28.21
C SER A 232 -8.24 17.63 -27.23
N LYS A 233 -7.62 16.55 -26.73
CA LYS A 233 -6.49 16.58 -25.79
C LYS A 233 -5.20 16.00 -26.38
N LEU A 234 -5.16 15.81 -27.69
CA LEU A 234 -4.03 15.24 -28.41
C LEU A 234 -3.77 16.08 -29.68
N ASP A 235 -2.53 16.39 -29.92
CA ASP A 235 -2.12 17.23 -31.06
C ASP A 235 -2.42 16.60 -32.43
N GLY A 236 -2.60 15.27 -32.50
CA GLY A 236 -2.90 14.53 -33.71
C GLY A 236 -4.36 14.46 -34.12
N GLY A 237 -5.31 15.05 -33.36
CA GLY A 237 -6.73 15.10 -33.69
C GLY A 237 -7.47 13.74 -33.65
N HIS A 238 -6.86 12.66 -33.16
CA HIS A 238 -7.47 11.33 -33.05
C HIS A 238 -7.51 10.85 -31.60
N SER A 239 -8.66 10.34 -31.15
CA SER A 239 -8.77 9.67 -29.86
C SER A 239 -7.94 8.39 -29.84
N VAL A 240 -7.24 8.10 -28.75
CA VAL A 240 -6.49 6.84 -28.57
C VAL A 240 -6.93 6.12 -27.31
N ALA A 241 -7.14 4.82 -27.40
CA ALA A 241 -7.41 3.98 -26.24
C ALA A 241 -6.15 3.84 -25.37
N THR A 242 -6.33 3.84 -24.07
CA THR A 242 -5.24 3.71 -23.09
C THR A 242 -5.42 2.52 -22.18
N SER A 243 -6.65 2.02 -22.03
CA SER A 243 -6.95 0.86 -21.18
C SER A 243 -8.22 0.17 -21.60
N ILE A 244 -8.31 -1.12 -21.33
CA ILE A 244 -9.55 -1.90 -21.44
C ILE A 244 -9.78 -2.65 -20.11
N VAL A 245 -11.06 -2.83 -19.74
CA VAL A 245 -11.50 -3.74 -18.69
C VAL A 245 -12.22 -4.90 -19.35
N SER A 246 -11.58 -6.07 -19.38
CA SER A 246 -12.13 -7.29 -19.93
C SER A 246 -12.82 -8.10 -18.83
N SER A 247 -14.11 -8.38 -19.02
CA SER A 247 -14.92 -9.15 -18.06
C SER A 247 -15.33 -10.53 -18.59
N GLY A 248 -14.86 -10.95 -19.76
CA GLY A 248 -15.22 -12.22 -20.37
C GLY A 248 -16.71 -12.35 -20.68
N ARG A 249 -17.43 -11.24 -20.89
CA ARG A 249 -18.89 -11.25 -21.08
C ARG A 249 -19.33 -11.77 -22.44
N TYR A 250 -18.44 -11.70 -23.42
CA TYR A 250 -18.77 -12.12 -24.78
C TYR A 250 -18.30 -13.55 -25.00
N LEU A 251 -19.18 -14.41 -25.48
CA LEU A 251 -18.90 -15.83 -25.72
C LEU A 251 -17.82 -16.05 -26.80
N ASP A 252 -17.63 -15.06 -27.66
CA ASP A 252 -16.66 -15.09 -28.75
C ASP A 252 -15.28 -14.54 -28.36
N ASP A 253 -15.12 -14.05 -27.13
CA ASP A 253 -13.83 -13.60 -26.63
C ASP A 253 -12.94 -14.82 -26.35
N HIS A 254 -11.75 -14.81 -26.93
CA HIS A 254 -10.72 -15.82 -26.66
C HIS A 254 -9.58 -15.16 -25.90
N ASP A 255 -9.25 -15.73 -24.75
CA ASP A 255 -8.23 -15.19 -23.85
C ASP A 255 -7.32 -16.31 -23.32
N ASN A 256 -6.10 -16.37 -23.81
CA ASN A 256 -5.06 -17.26 -23.31
C ASN A 256 -4.01 -16.56 -22.42
N GLY A 257 -4.28 -15.31 -22.05
CA GLY A 257 -3.39 -14.46 -21.26
C GLY A 257 -2.55 -13.55 -22.15
N ASP A 258 -1.68 -14.08 -23.00
CA ASP A 258 -0.82 -13.28 -23.89
C ASP A 258 -1.57 -12.76 -25.13
N VAL A 259 -2.60 -13.44 -25.56
CA VAL A 259 -3.48 -13.02 -26.67
C VAL A 259 -4.91 -12.94 -26.17
N LEU A 260 -5.51 -11.77 -26.32
CA LEU A 260 -6.90 -11.50 -26.00
C LEU A 260 -7.65 -11.07 -27.27
N ILE A 261 -8.67 -11.81 -27.67
CA ILE A 261 -9.66 -11.36 -28.64
C ILE A 261 -10.73 -10.63 -27.85
N TYR A 262 -10.83 -9.34 -28.06
CA TYR A 262 -11.72 -8.46 -27.33
C TYR A 262 -12.81 -7.92 -28.25
N THR A 263 -14.07 -8.13 -27.86
CA THR A 263 -15.22 -7.57 -28.56
C THR A 263 -15.59 -6.23 -27.94
N GLY A 264 -15.43 -5.16 -28.70
CA GLY A 264 -15.86 -3.82 -28.30
C GLY A 264 -17.39 -3.73 -28.20
N SER A 265 -17.88 -2.76 -27.45
CA SER A 265 -19.34 -2.55 -27.34
C SER A 265 -19.94 -2.27 -28.71
N GLY A 266 -20.89 -3.14 -29.12
CA GLY A 266 -21.49 -3.14 -30.45
C GLY A 266 -22.26 -1.85 -30.77
N GLY A 267 -22.33 -1.54 -32.03
CA GLY A 267 -23.09 -0.44 -32.61
C GLY A 267 -22.56 -0.05 -33.99
N SER A 268 -23.48 0.26 -34.92
CA SER A 268 -23.14 0.90 -36.19
C SER A 268 -23.82 2.27 -36.18
N PRO A 269 -23.05 3.37 -36.17
CA PRO A 269 -21.58 3.49 -36.24
C PRO A 269 -20.85 3.08 -34.96
N PRO A 270 -19.53 2.74 -35.05
CA PRO A 270 -18.73 2.41 -33.91
C PRO A 270 -18.69 3.53 -32.88
N ASN A 271 -18.75 3.19 -31.58
CA ASN A 271 -18.67 4.18 -30.50
C ASN A 271 -17.25 4.78 -30.37
N ALA A 272 -17.12 5.85 -29.57
CA ALA A 272 -15.84 6.55 -29.39
C ALA A 272 -14.71 5.67 -28.84
N GLY A 273 -15.03 4.68 -27.98
CA GLY A 273 -14.04 3.71 -27.46
C GLY A 273 -13.51 2.78 -28.55
N ASN A 274 -14.39 2.24 -29.39
CA ASN A 274 -13.98 1.38 -30.51
C ASN A 274 -13.12 2.15 -31.53
N LEU A 275 -13.52 3.40 -31.84
CA LEU A 275 -12.72 4.28 -32.71
C LEU A 275 -11.34 4.57 -32.09
N ALA A 276 -11.28 4.76 -30.78
CA ALA A 276 -10.01 4.96 -30.08
C ALA A 276 -9.12 3.71 -30.11
N LEU A 277 -9.67 2.49 -29.99
CA LEU A 277 -8.93 1.25 -30.17
C LEU A 277 -8.39 1.09 -31.61
N THR A 278 -9.21 1.44 -32.61
CA THR A 278 -8.78 1.46 -34.01
C THR A 278 -7.62 2.43 -34.22
N SER A 279 -7.67 3.60 -33.60
CA SER A 279 -6.55 4.56 -33.65
C SER A 279 -5.31 4.01 -32.93
N SER A 280 -5.47 3.37 -31.78
CA SER A 280 -4.35 2.77 -31.06
C SER A 280 -3.69 1.64 -31.87
N CYS A 281 -4.47 0.84 -32.60
CA CYS A 281 -3.96 -0.13 -33.57
C CYS A 281 -3.13 0.56 -34.66
N LYS A 282 -3.69 1.60 -35.28
CA LYS A 282 -3.04 2.33 -36.39
C LYS A 282 -1.71 2.97 -35.99
N TYR A 283 -1.65 3.52 -34.78
CA TYR A 283 -0.47 4.25 -34.27
C TYR A 283 0.46 3.38 -33.41
N GLY A 284 0.17 2.08 -33.22
CA GLY A 284 0.97 1.19 -32.39
C GLY A 284 0.98 1.53 -30.91
N ILE A 285 -0.07 2.24 -30.43
CA ILE A 285 -0.20 2.66 -29.04
C ILE A 285 -0.49 1.47 -28.13
N GLU A 286 0.22 1.36 -27.04
CA GLU A 286 0.03 0.32 -26.04
C GLU A 286 -1.20 0.59 -25.18
N VAL A 287 -1.97 -0.46 -24.90
CA VAL A 287 -3.20 -0.41 -24.12
C VAL A 287 -3.06 -1.27 -22.87
N ARG A 288 -3.41 -0.72 -21.71
CA ARG A 288 -3.45 -1.47 -20.45
C ARG A 288 -4.61 -2.44 -20.47
N VAL A 289 -4.36 -3.70 -20.13
CA VAL A 289 -5.42 -4.71 -19.97
C VAL A 289 -5.67 -4.95 -18.50
N ILE A 290 -6.90 -4.77 -18.08
CA ILE A 290 -7.40 -5.07 -16.74
C ILE A 290 -8.44 -6.19 -16.87
N ARG A 291 -8.19 -7.35 -16.27
CA ARG A 291 -9.15 -8.46 -16.26
C ARG A 291 -10.04 -8.39 -15.04
N CYS A 292 -11.34 -8.56 -15.23
CA CYS A 292 -12.31 -8.58 -14.16
C CYS A 292 -12.76 -10.02 -13.92
N HIS A 293 -12.45 -10.55 -12.75
CA HIS A 293 -12.80 -11.91 -12.32
C HIS A 293 -13.93 -11.86 -11.28
N ASP A 294 -14.80 -12.88 -11.29
CA ASP A 294 -15.71 -13.10 -10.18
C ASP A 294 -14.91 -13.59 -8.96
N CYS A 295 -15.13 -12.95 -7.82
CA CYS A 295 -14.37 -13.21 -6.61
C CYS A 295 -15.23 -13.02 -5.37
N HIS A 296 -15.60 -14.12 -4.71
CA HIS A 296 -16.41 -14.09 -3.48
C HIS A 296 -15.68 -13.44 -2.30
N ALA A 297 -14.35 -13.47 -2.29
CA ALA A 297 -13.54 -12.82 -1.26
C ALA A 297 -13.49 -11.28 -1.41
N SER A 298 -13.93 -10.74 -2.55
CA SER A 298 -14.02 -9.30 -2.77
C SER A 298 -15.35 -8.75 -2.27
N PRO A 299 -15.37 -7.59 -1.57
CA PRO A 299 -16.61 -6.95 -1.12
C PRO A 299 -17.57 -6.57 -2.26
N SER A 300 -17.06 -6.41 -3.47
CA SER A 300 -17.87 -6.13 -4.68
C SER A 300 -18.36 -7.40 -5.38
N GLY A 301 -17.92 -8.58 -4.96
CA GLY A 301 -18.09 -9.84 -5.68
C GLY A 301 -17.21 -9.96 -6.93
N LYS A 302 -16.37 -8.95 -7.21
CA LYS A 302 -15.51 -8.88 -8.39
C LYS A 302 -14.12 -8.42 -8.00
N LEU A 303 -13.12 -8.83 -8.80
CA LEU A 303 -11.77 -8.38 -8.67
C LEU A 303 -11.23 -7.94 -10.02
N HIS A 304 -10.60 -6.79 -10.06
CA HIS A 304 -9.97 -6.24 -11.25
C HIS A 304 -8.45 -6.40 -11.11
N VAL A 305 -7.82 -7.15 -12.02
CA VAL A 305 -6.38 -7.44 -12.00
C VAL A 305 -5.71 -6.76 -13.20
N TYR A 306 -4.66 -6.00 -12.95
CA TYR A 306 -3.88 -5.38 -14.01
C TYR A 306 -2.89 -6.40 -14.58
N ASP A 307 -3.02 -6.74 -15.86
CA ASP A 307 -2.22 -7.76 -16.56
C ASP A 307 -1.18 -7.18 -17.52
N GLY A 308 -0.97 -5.87 -17.46
CA GLY A 308 0.10 -5.21 -18.21
C GLY A 308 -0.35 -4.55 -19.51
N LEU A 309 0.60 -4.35 -20.41
CA LEU A 309 0.46 -3.63 -21.66
C LEU A 309 0.33 -4.59 -22.84
N TYR A 310 -0.54 -4.24 -23.79
CA TYR A 310 -0.83 -5.00 -24.99
C TYR A 310 -0.81 -4.08 -26.22
N LYS A 311 -0.35 -4.59 -27.34
CA LYS A 311 -0.52 -3.95 -28.65
C LYS A 311 -1.80 -4.44 -29.32
N VAL A 312 -2.54 -3.50 -29.89
CA VAL A 312 -3.79 -3.79 -30.60
C VAL A 312 -3.49 -4.10 -32.05
N HIS A 313 -4.04 -5.20 -32.53
CA HIS A 313 -4.04 -5.57 -33.94
C HIS A 313 -5.46 -5.57 -34.47
N SER A 314 -5.65 -5.12 -35.70
CA SER A 314 -6.96 -5.15 -36.36
C SER A 314 -7.37 -6.59 -36.64
N THR A 315 -8.68 -6.84 -36.57
CA THR A 315 -9.28 -8.08 -37.10
C THR A 315 -10.07 -7.76 -38.38
N THR A 316 -10.46 -8.78 -39.08
CA THR A 316 -11.35 -8.65 -40.27
C THR A 316 -12.80 -8.39 -39.84
N GLU A 317 -13.16 -8.60 -38.58
CA GLU A 317 -14.50 -8.42 -38.05
C GLU A 317 -14.68 -7.02 -37.45
N VAL A 318 -15.85 -6.45 -37.64
CA VAL A 318 -16.20 -5.13 -37.09
C VAL A 318 -16.24 -5.17 -35.56
N CYS A 319 -15.56 -4.23 -34.92
CA CYS A 319 -15.48 -4.10 -33.47
C CYS A 319 -14.84 -5.27 -32.71
N LYS A 320 -14.17 -6.21 -33.39
CA LYS A 320 -13.29 -7.18 -32.76
C LYS A 320 -11.84 -6.74 -32.86
N PHE A 321 -11.08 -6.89 -31.77
CA PHE A 321 -9.69 -6.47 -31.65
C PHE A 321 -8.86 -7.63 -31.10
N LYS A 322 -7.76 -7.94 -31.76
CA LYS A 322 -6.74 -8.84 -31.23
C LYS A 322 -5.72 -8.02 -30.45
N LEU A 323 -5.62 -8.25 -29.17
CA LEU A 323 -4.59 -7.65 -28.32
C LEU A 323 -3.52 -8.69 -28.02
N VAL A 324 -2.26 -8.31 -28.25
CA VAL A 324 -1.10 -9.17 -28.01
C VAL A 324 -0.23 -8.52 -26.93
N ARG A 325 0.11 -9.27 -25.93
CA ARG A 325 0.90 -8.79 -24.79
C ARG A 325 2.28 -8.33 -25.25
N VAL A 326 2.72 -7.20 -24.72
CA VAL A 326 4.07 -6.69 -24.98
C VAL A 326 5.08 -7.62 -24.27
N PRO A 327 6.13 -8.12 -24.97
CA PRO A 327 7.13 -8.97 -24.36
C PRO A 327 7.95 -8.27 -23.28
N GLY A 328 8.57 -9.04 -22.38
CA GLY A 328 9.49 -8.54 -21.36
C GLY A 328 8.81 -7.96 -20.10
N GLN A 329 7.51 -8.12 -19.96
CA GLN A 329 6.78 -7.78 -18.74
C GLN A 329 6.79 -8.94 -17.74
N GLU A 330 6.56 -8.64 -16.46
CA GLU A 330 6.37 -9.62 -15.39
C GLU A 330 5.26 -10.62 -15.73
N ALA A 331 5.22 -11.75 -15.02
CA ALA A 331 4.18 -12.75 -15.20
C ALA A 331 2.78 -12.16 -15.05
N LEU A 332 1.81 -12.69 -15.80
CA LEU A 332 0.41 -12.26 -15.72
C LEU A 332 -0.14 -12.45 -14.31
N GLY A 333 -0.69 -11.41 -13.71
CA GLY A 333 -1.37 -11.50 -12.43
C GLY A 333 -2.49 -12.54 -12.42
N SER A 334 -3.29 -12.60 -13.48
CA SER A 334 -4.34 -13.60 -13.64
C SER A 334 -3.82 -15.05 -13.72
N ASN A 335 -2.62 -15.28 -14.22
CA ASN A 335 -1.99 -16.61 -14.22
C ASN A 335 -1.52 -16.99 -12.83
N THR A 336 -0.91 -16.06 -12.10
CA THR A 336 -0.51 -16.24 -10.69
C THR A 336 -1.69 -16.70 -9.84
N TRP A 337 -2.86 -16.14 -10.07
CA TRP A 337 -4.12 -16.55 -9.42
C TRP A 337 -4.53 -18.00 -9.72
N ARG A 338 -4.41 -18.42 -10.99
CA ARG A 338 -4.70 -19.81 -11.38
C ARG A 338 -3.72 -20.77 -10.71
N SER A 339 -2.44 -20.46 -10.80
CA SER A 339 -1.37 -21.29 -10.20
C SER A 339 -1.54 -21.43 -8.67
N ALA A 340 -1.87 -20.34 -7.98
CA ALA A 340 -2.13 -20.38 -6.54
C ALA A 340 -3.32 -21.28 -6.19
N ARG A 341 -4.41 -21.20 -6.95
CA ARG A 341 -5.59 -22.06 -6.74
C ARG A 341 -5.28 -23.54 -6.98
N ASP A 342 -4.52 -23.85 -8.06
CA ASP A 342 -4.13 -25.23 -8.36
C ASP A 342 -3.19 -25.79 -7.29
N LEU A 343 -2.30 -24.95 -6.75
CA LEU A 343 -1.45 -25.27 -5.61
C LEU A 343 -2.28 -25.54 -4.35
N ILE A 344 -3.24 -24.68 -4.02
CA ILE A 344 -4.14 -24.87 -2.88
C ILE A 344 -4.88 -26.20 -2.99
N ASN A 345 -5.41 -26.56 -4.16
CA ASN A 345 -6.10 -27.82 -4.40
C ASN A 345 -5.18 -29.03 -4.14
N GLN A 346 -3.90 -28.96 -4.52
CA GLN A 346 -2.91 -30.01 -4.26
C GLN A 346 -2.63 -30.13 -2.75
N LEU A 347 -2.40 -29.00 -2.08
CA LEU A 347 -2.15 -28.97 -0.63
C LEU A 347 -3.34 -29.50 0.18
N ASP A 348 -4.56 -29.11 -0.18
CA ASP A 348 -5.80 -29.60 0.47
C ASP A 348 -5.99 -31.12 0.24
N ALA A 349 -5.58 -31.63 -0.90
CA ALA A 349 -5.54 -33.06 -1.19
C ALA A 349 -4.36 -33.78 -0.53
N LYS A 350 -3.52 -33.09 0.26
CA LYS A 350 -2.28 -33.59 0.88
C LYS A 350 -1.29 -34.20 -0.13
N ILE A 351 -1.33 -33.71 -1.36
CA ILE A 351 -0.34 -34.02 -2.38
C ILE A 351 0.81 -33.04 -2.20
N GLN A 352 2.01 -33.56 -1.91
CA GLN A 352 3.20 -32.72 -1.79
C GLN A 352 3.69 -32.34 -3.20
N PRO A 353 3.61 -31.06 -3.59
CA PRO A 353 4.17 -30.63 -4.86
C PRO A 353 5.68 -30.77 -4.84
N PRO A 354 6.35 -30.84 -6.00
CA PRO A 354 7.80 -30.76 -6.07
C PRO A 354 8.30 -29.49 -5.38
N ASP A 355 9.50 -29.53 -4.82
CA ASP A 355 10.18 -28.41 -4.18
C ASP A 355 9.58 -27.95 -2.83
N TYR A 356 8.58 -28.65 -2.31
CA TYR A 356 8.10 -28.46 -0.95
C TYR A 356 8.87 -29.32 0.05
N ILE A 357 9.53 -28.67 1.02
CA ILE A 357 10.28 -29.35 2.08
C ILE A 357 9.31 -30.01 3.06
N THR A 358 8.23 -29.32 3.41
CA THR A 358 7.15 -29.82 4.28
C THR A 358 5.83 -29.16 3.92
N LEU A 359 4.72 -29.89 4.15
CA LEU A 359 3.37 -29.33 3.99
C LEU A 359 2.90 -28.56 5.23
N ASP A 360 3.54 -28.74 6.39
CA ASP A 360 3.20 -28.01 7.61
C ASP A 360 4.37 -27.96 8.60
N MET A 361 5.07 -26.83 8.63
CA MET A 361 6.14 -26.57 9.60
C MET A 361 5.59 -26.33 11.02
N SER A 362 4.32 -25.97 11.16
CA SER A 362 3.68 -25.77 12.47
C SER A 362 3.40 -27.07 13.20
N LYS A 363 3.42 -28.20 12.49
CA LYS A 363 3.08 -29.54 13.02
C LYS A 363 1.70 -29.58 13.69
N GLY A 364 0.73 -28.89 13.10
CA GLY A 364 -0.64 -28.79 13.59
C GLY A 364 -0.85 -27.81 14.74
N LYS A 365 0.14 -26.96 15.06
CA LYS A 365 -0.01 -25.91 16.08
C LYS A 365 -0.81 -24.70 15.57
N GLU A 366 -0.88 -24.50 14.26
CA GLU A 366 -1.74 -23.50 13.63
C GLU A 366 -3.05 -24.13 13.12
N ALA A 367 -4.08 -23.29 12.98
CA ALA A 367 -5.37 -23.74 12.44
C ALA A 367 -5.31 -24.06 10.94
N VAL A 368 -4.37 -23.43 10.23
CA VAL A 368 -4.10 -23.64 8.81
C VAL A 368 -2.65 -24.13 8.68
N PRO A 369 -2.38 -25.21 7.92
CA PRO A 369 -1.02 -25.68 7.69
C PRO A 369 -0.11 -24.61 7.10
N VAL A 370 1.16 -24.62 7.48
CA VAL A 370 2.21 -23.69 7.01
C VAL A 370 3.23 -24.46 6.19
N PRO A 371 3.08 -24.53 4.86
CA PRO A 371 4.03 -25.20 4.01
C PRO A 371 5.34 -24.43 3.87
N VAL A 372 6.42 -25.15 3.52
CA VAL A 372 7.75 -24.57 3.26
C VAL A 372 8.21 -24.98 1.87
N HIS A 373 8.52 -24.00 1.04
CA HIS A 373 8.89 -24.13 -0.36
C HIS A 373 10.30 -23.61 -0.63
N ASN A 374 11.12 -24.38 -1.38
CA ASN A 374 12.47 -23.99 -1.76
C ASN A 374 12.83 -24.52 -3.14
N THR A 375 12.97 -23.62 -4.11
CA THR A 375 13.44 -23.88 -5.48
C THR A 375 14.83 -23.30 -5.74
N VAL A 376 15.44 -22.66 -4.75
CA VAL A 376 16.69 -21.89 -4.94
C VAL A 376 17.91 -22.73 -4.59
N ASP A 377 17.86 -23.44 -3.48
CA ASP A 377 18.96 -24.23 -2.94
C ASP A 377 18.43 -25.46 -2.17
N HIS A 378 19.29 -26.09 -1.37
CA HIS A 378 18.92 -27.24 -0.52
C HIS A 378 18.83 -26.89 0.97
N ASP A 379 18.75 -25.61 1.31
CA ASP A 379 18.64 -25.19 2.70
C ASP A 379 17.28 -25.59 3.29
N VAL A 380 17.33 -26.15 4.50
CA VAL A 380 16.16 -26.57 5.29
C VAL A 380 16.10 -25.81 6.62
N PHE A 381 16.78 -24.68 6.72
CA PHE A 381 16.92 -23.90 7.95
C PHE A 381 15.59 -23.56 8.65
N PRO A 382 14.47 -23.24 7.96
CA PRO A 382 13.19 -22.94 8.62
C PRO A 382 12.65 -24.08 9.49
N LEU A 383 13.22 -25.28 9.40
CA LEU A 383 12.79 -26.44 10.21
C LEU A 383 13.67 -26.69 11.45
N LYS A 384 14.74 -25.92 11.65
CA LYS A 384 15.72 -26.10 12.74
C LYS A 384 15.39 -25.29 14.01
N PHE A 385 14.12 -25.12 14.33
CA PHE A 385 13.67 -24.43 15.54
C PHE A 385 12.40 -25.10 16.09
N GLU A 386 11.99 -24.72 17.30
CA GLU A 386 10.70 -25.12 17.85
C GLU A 386 9.62 -24.11 17.43
N TYR A 387 8.57 -24.59 16.73
CA TYR A 387 7.45 -23.75 16.35
C TYR A 387 6.60 -23.38 17.57
N LEU A 388 6.37 -22.09 17.79
CA LEU A 388 5.56 -21.54 18.85
C LEU A 388 4.42 -20.72 18.24
N ALA A 389 3.18 -21.20 18.32
CA ALA A 389 2.05 -20.52 17.68
C ALA A 389 1.73 -19.14 18.30
N ARG A 390 2.01 -18.97 19.60
CA ARG A 390 1.75 -17.73 20.36
C ARG A 390 2.81 -17.52 21.42
N PRO A 391 3.14 -16.25 21.79
CA PRO A 391 4.01 -15.96 22.91
C PRO A 391 3.37 -16.41 24.24
N GLU A 392 4.20 -16.89 25.16
CA GLU A 392 3.79 -17.28 26.50
C GLU A 392 4.15 -16.14 27.47
N PHE A 393 3.17 -15.25 27.71
CA PHE A 393 3.36 -14.17 28.66
C PHE A 393 3.33 -14.67 30.12
N PRO A 394 4.07 -14.05 31.05
CA PRO A 394 3.93 -14.29 32.46
C PRO A 394 2.47 -14.14 32.88
N ALA A 395 2.01 -15.01 33.78
CA ALA A 395 0.65 -14.90 34.28
C ALA A 395 0.41 -13.49 34.86
N PRO A 396 -0.62 -12.75 34.42
CA PRO A 396 -0.89 -11.45 34.96
C PRO A 396 -1.18 -11.57 36.47
N PRO A 397 -0.73 -10.61 37.30
CA PRO A 397 -1.12 -10.57 38.69
C PRO A 397 -2.65 -10.59 38.74
N ALA A 398 -3.22 -11.40 39.68
CA ALA A 398 -4.65 -11.57 39.81
C ALA A 398 -5.33 -10.20 40.02
N MET A 399 -5.74 -9.55 38.95
CA MET A 399 -6.48 -8.30 39.00
C MET A 399 -7.91 -8.61 39.46
N PRO A 400 -8.48 -7.87 40.43
CA PRO A 400 -9.86 -8.04 40.83
C PRO A 400 -10.73 -7.82 39.57
N GLY A 401 -11.46 -8.88 39.21
CA GLY A 401 -12.09 -9.03 37.93
C GLY A 401 -12.99 -7.88 37.51
N HIS A 402 -12.53 -7.09 36.55
CA HIS A 402 -13.43 -6.34 35.69
C HIS A 402 -14.20 -7.34 34.83
N LYS A 403 -15.37 -7.72 35.27
CA LYS A 403 -16.28 -8.55 34.48
C LYS A 403 -16.84 -7.69 33.35
N CYS A 404 -16.15 -7.65 32.23
CA CYS A 404 -16.64 -7.06 31.01
C CYS A 404 -17.78 -7.93 30.45
N CYS A 405 -18.84 -7.32 29.90
CA CYS A 405 -19.95 -8.00 29.23
C CYS A 405 -20.72 -8.99 30.15
N ILE A 406 -20.89 -8.69 31.46
CA ILE A 406 -21.43 -9.61 32.46
C ILE A 406 -22.81 -10.19 32.08
N ASN A 407 -23.62 -9.45 31.34
CA ASN A 407 -24.97 -9.82 30.93
C ASN A 407 -25.11 -10.06 29.42
N ALA A 408 -24.01 -10.03 28.65
CA ALA A 408 -24.08 -10.18 27.20
C ALA A 408 -24.15 -11.65 26.80
N LYS A 409 -25.34 -12.22 26.81
CA LYS A 409 -25.63 -13.47 26.05
C LYS A 409 -25.47 -13.26 24.55
N THR A 410 -25.31 -12.03 24.10
CA THR A 410 -25.20 -11.57 22.71
C THR A 410 -23.80 -11.05 22.41
N ALA A 411 -23.46 -10.99 21.12
CA ALA A 411 -22.21 -10.42 20.62
C ALA A 411 -22.05 -8.94 21.06
N CYS A 412 -20.82 -8.53 21.31
CA CYS A 412 -20.52 -7.13 21.62
C CYS A 412 -20.70 -6.25 20.39
N SER A 413 -21.39 -5.13 20.58
CA SER A 413 -21.68 -4.12 19.56
C SER A 413 -21.39 -2.75 20.15
N GLU A 414 -21.55 -1.70 19.35
CA GLU A 414 -21.44 -0.31 19.79
C GLU A 414 -22.35 0.00 20.99
N THR A 415 -23.59 -0.51 20.94
CA THR A 415 -24.62 -0.29 21.96
C THR A 415 -24.53 -1.24 23.16
N SER A 416 -23.70 -2.29 23.08
CA SER A 416 -23.62 -3.33 24.14
C SER A 416 -23.00 -2.85 25.45
N GLY A 417 -22.42 -1.65 25.50
CA GLY A 417 -21.74 -1.12 26.67
C GLY A 417 -20.45 -1.84 27.05
N CYS A 418 -19.94 -2.72 26.17
CA CYS A 418 -18.73 -3.51 26.39
C CYS A 418 -17.52 -2.63 26.70
N ALA A 419 -16.85 -2.88 27.84
CA ALA A 419 -15.68 -2.11 28.23
C ALA A 419 -14.50 -2.27 27.26
N CYS A 420 -14.29 -3.46 26.69
CA CYS A 420 -13.24 -3.69 25.69
C CYS A 420 -13.47 -2.82 24.44
N VAL A 421 -14.71 -2.78 23.93
CA VAL A 421 -15.08 -1.92 22.78
C VAL A 421 -14.85 -0.45 23.11
N LYS A 422 -15.27 0.00 24.31
CA LYS A 422 -15.07 1.38 24.76
C LYS A 422 -13.58 1.75 24.91
N ARG A 423 -12.77 0.86 25.48
CA ARG A 423 -11.31 1.06 25.65
C ARG A 423 -10.58 1.15 24.31
N SER A 424 -11.08 0.49 23.28
CA SER A 424 -10.55 0.62 21.92
C SER A 424 -10.78 2.01 21.30
N GLY A 425 -11.28 3.01 22.03
CA GLY A 425 -11.41 4.40 21.56
C GLY A 425 -12.83 4.80 21.13
N GLY A 426 -13.87 4.02 21.47
CA GLY A 426 -15.28 4.31 21.16
C GLY A 426 -15.64 4.12 19.67
N GLY A 427 -16.88 4.43 19.32
CA GLY A 427 -17.34 4.32 17.93
C GLY A 427 -17.52 2.88 17.42
N GLY A 428 -17.70 1.90 18.31
CA GLY A 428 -18.00 0.52 17.95
C GLY A 428 -16.83 -0.46 18.07
N PRO A 429 -17.05 -1.74 17.67
CA PRO A 429 -16.03 -2.77 17.63
C PRO A 429 -14.83 -2.36 16.76
N ALA A 430 -13.65 -2.89 17.07
CA ALA A 430 -12.46 -2.67 16.25
C ALA A 430 -12.55 -3.32 14.87
N TYR A 431 -13.40 -4.33 14.74
CA TYR A 431 -13.54 -5.16 13.55
C TYR A 431 -14.97 -5.08 12.98
N ASN A 432 -15.09 -5.28 11.67
CA ASN A 432 -16.39 -5.49 11.01
C ASN A 432 -16.90 -6.93 11.23
N ALA A 433 -18.06 -7.25 10.63
CA ALA A 433 -18.67 -8.57 10.73
C ALA A 433 -17.79 -9.70 10.16
N ASP A 434 -16.96 -9.40 9.17
CA ASP A 434 -16.05 -10.35 8.52
C ASP A 434 -14.72 -10.50 9.29
N GLY A 435 -14.51 -9.72 10.36
CA GLY A 435 -13.30 -9.74 11.18
C GLY A 435 -12.16 -8.88 10.64
N MET A 436 -12.45 -7.96 9.71
CA MET A 436 -11.46 -7.01 9.21
C MET A 436 -11.30 -5.84 10.18
N LEU A 437 -10.07 -5.46 10.50
CA LEU A 437 -9.77 -4.29 11.31
C LEU A 437 -10.24 -3.03 10.58
N LEU A 438 -11.11 -2.26 11.22
CA LEU A 438 -11.72 -1.07 10.61
C LEU A 438 -10.77 0.13 10.58
N ARG A 439 -9.98 0.27 11.67
CA ARG A 439 -8.98 1.34 11.83
C ARG A 439 -7.84 0.86 12.71
N GLY A 440 -6.63 1.30 12.39
CA GLY A 440 -5.51 1.18 13.29
C GLY A 440 -5.71 2.02 14.54
N ARG A 441 -5.21 1.55 15.67
CA ARG A 441 -5.33 2.21 16.98
C ARG A 441 -4.04 2.04 17.76
N PRO A 442 -3.74 2.92 18.74
CA PRO A 442 -2.60 2.70 19.63
C PRO A 442 -2.62 1.31 20.25
N VAL A 443 -3.78 0.88 20.74
CA VAL A 443 -4.06 -0.47 21.23
C VAL A 443 -5.49 -0.85 20.88
N VAL A 444 -5.67 -2.06 20.37
CA VAL A 444 -6.99 -2.68 20.21
C VAL A 444 -7.26 -3.58 21.41
N TYR A 445 -8.41 -3.41 22.04
CA TYR A 445 -8.84 -4.25 23.17
C TYR A 445 -9.88 -5.27 22.70
N GLU A 446 -9.46 -6.53 22.59
CA GLU A 446 -10.36 -7.64 22.32
C GLU A 446 -11.02 -8.15 23.60
N CYS A 447 -12.18 -8.77 23.46
CA CYS A 447 -12.79 -9.50 24.58
C CYS A 447 -11.95 -10.75 24.89
N GLY A 448 -11.53 -10.90 26.14
CA GLY A 448 -10.72 -12.03 26.60
C GLY A 448 -11.54 -13.12 27.30
N ALA A 449 -10.86 -14.09 27.92
CA ALA A 449 -11.47 -15.23 28.61
C ALA A 449 -12.39 -14.81 29.77
N SER A 450 -12.09 -13.69 30.44
CA SER A 450 -12.88 -13.12 31.54
C SER A 450 -14.16 -12.40 31.09
N CYS A 451 -14.36 -12.19 29.78
CA CYS A 451 -15.54 -11.52 29.25
C CYS A 451 -16.71 -12.49 29.11
N GLY A 452 -17.92 -12.06 29.50
CA GLY A 452 -19.14 -12.88 29.45
C GLY A 452 -19.74 -13.08 28.05
N CYS A 453 -19.18 -12.45 27.00
CA CYS A 453 -19.64 -12.63 25.63
C CYS A 453 -19.20 -13.99 25.05
N PRO A 454 -19.95 -14.55 24.06
CA PRO A 454 -19.64 -15.86 23.49
C PRO A 454 -18.30 -15.84 22.71
N ALA A 455 -17.72 -17.02 22.48
CA ALA A 455 -16.49 -17.18 21.69
C ALA A 455 -16.64 -16.66 20.25
N SER A 456 -17.87 -16.65 19.72
CA SER A 456 -18.20 -16.08 18.40
C SER A 456 -18.29 -14.57 18.37
N CYS A 457 -18.03 -13.87 19.49
CA CYS A 457 -18.08 -12.42 19.54
C CYS A 457 -17.20 -11.79 18.45
N PRO A 458 -17.70 -10.79 17.68
CA PRO A 458 -16.93 -10.15 16.63
C PRO A 458 -15.70 -9.39 17.17
N ASN A 459 -15.68 -9.03 18.44
CA ASN A 459 -14.52 -8.44 19.10
C ASN A 459 -13.53 -9.48 19.64
N ARG A 460 -13.42 -10.65 18.99
CA ARG A 460 -12.49 -11.75 19.28
C ARG A 460 -11.93 -12.29 17.96
N VAL A 461 -11.12 -11.50 17.26
CA VAL A 461 -10.61 -11.88 15.92
C VAL A 461 -9.27 -12.61 16.02
N THR A 462 -8.27 -11.98 16.64
CA THR A 462 -6.89 -12.51 16.64
C THR A 462 -6.74 -13.80 17.45
N GLN A 463 -7.57 -13.98 18.47
CA GLN A 463 -7.58 -15.20 19.29
C GLN A 463 -7.95 -16.47 18.52
N ARG A 464 -8.58 -16.33 17.36
CA ARG A 464 -8.98 -17.47 16.52
C ARG A 464 -7.81 -18.06 15.74
N GLY A 465 -6.64 -17.45 15.82
CA GLY A 465 -5.44 -17.84 15.09
C GLY A 465 -5.46 -17.48 13.62
N MET A 466 -4.41 -17.86 12.94
CA MET A 466 -4.22 -17.66 11.51
C MET A 466 -5.30 -18.35 10.69
N ARG A 467 -5.85 -17.69 9.67
CA ARG A 467 -6.91 -18.21 8.82
C ARG A 467 -6.55 -18.25 7.35
N HIS A 468 -5.60 -17.40 6.96
CA HIS A 468 -5.10 -17.34 5.60
C HIS A 468 -3.99 -18.37 5.39
N ARG A 469 -3.96 -18.96 4.20
CA ARG A 469 -2.87 -19.85 3.80
C ARG A 469 -1.64 -19.03 3.49
N LEU A 470 -0.69 -19.09 4.39
CA LEU A 470 0.63 -18.48 4.25
C LEU A 470 1.66 -19.58 4.11
N GLU A 471 2.68 -19.37 3.28
CA GLU A 471 3.81 -20.28 3.17
C GLU A 471 5.13 -19.56 3.38
N VAL A 472 6.12 -20.28 3.92
CA VAL A 472 7.49 -19.82 3.96
C VAL A 472 8.18 -20.28 2.68
N PHE A 473 8.88 -19.36 2.00
CA PHE A 473 9.55 -19.66 0.75
C PHE A 473 10.98 -19.13 0.73
N ARG A 474 11.85 -19.83 -0.01
CA ARG A 474 13.22 -19.38 -0.25
C ARG A 474 13.21 -18.36 -1.36
N SER A 475 13.72 -17.16 -1.08
CA SER A 475 13.88 -16.07 -2.05
C SER A 475 15.35 -15.93 -2.44
N THR A 476 15.61 -15.54 -3.67
CA THR A 476 16.95 -15.16 -4.12
C THR A 476 17.37 -13.77 -3.63
N GLU A 477 16.41 -12.96 -3.20
CA GLU A 477 16.62 -11.55 -2.82
C GLU A 477 16.63 -11.35 -1.31
N THR A 478 15.71 -12.01 -0.59
CA THR A 478 15.43 -11.73 0.82
C THR A 478 15.74 -12.92 1.74
N ASP A 479 16.43 -13.93 1.27
CA ASP A 479 16.71 -15.19 1.98
C ASP A 479 15.42 -16.01 2.19
N TRP A 480 14.86 -16.09 3.41
CA TRP A 480 13.58 -16.71 3.66
C TRP A 480 12.48 -15.66 3.85
N GLY A 481 11.40 -15.78 3.09
CA GLY A 481 10.24 -14.88 3.13
C GLY A 481 8.93 -15.60 3.43
N VAL A 482 7.89 -14.83 3.64
CA VAL A 482 6.50 -15.32 3.74
C VAL A 482 5.69 -14.75 2.59
N ARG A 483 4.95 -15.60 1.89
CA ARG A 483 3.96 -15.16 0.90
C ARG A 483 2.59 -15.76 1.16
N THR A 484 1.56 -15.13 0.65
CA THR A 484 0.20 -15.64 0.76
C THR A 484 -0.15 -16.53 -0.42
N LEU A 485 -0.92 -17.60 -0.17
CA LEU A 485 -1.56 -18.41 -1.22
C LEU A 485 -3.00 -17.92 -1.47
N ASP A 486 -3.60 -17.23 -0.51
CA ASP A 486 -4.96 -16.67 -0.61
C ASP A 486 -4.92 -15.22 -1.08
N LEU A 487 -6.05 -14.73 -1.62
CA LEU A 487 -6.31 -13.31 -1.73
C LEU A 487 -6.59 -12.74 -0.34
N ILE A 488 -5.78 -11.81 0.11
CA ILE A 488 -5.97 -11.14 1.40
C ILE A 488 -6.61 -9.78 1.19
N GLN A 489 -7.68 -9.51 1.95
CA GLN A 489 -8.35 -8.22 1.94
C GLN A 489 -7.70 -7.24 2.92
N PRO A 490 -7.78 -5.92 2.67
CA PRO A 490 -7.29 -4.90 3.59
C PRO A 490 -7.94 -5.02 4.97
N GLY A 491 -7.15 -4.86 6.03
CA GLY A 491 -7.59 -5.03 7.42
C GLY A 491 -7.70 -6.48 7.91
N ALA A 492 -7.37 -7.47 7.06
CA ALA A 492 -7.35 -8.86 7.48
C ALA A 492 -6.22 -9.13 8.50
N PHE A 493 -6.53 -9.91 9.54
CA PHE A 493 -5.52 -10.45 10.45
C PHE A 493 -4.73 -11.56 9.76
N LEU A 494 -3.41 -11.48 9.80
CA LEU A 494 -2.51 -12.43 9.16
C LEU A 494 -1.95 -13.45 10.15
N CYS A 495 -1.15 -12.99 11.11
CA CYS A 495 -0.51 -13.83 12.12
C CYS A 495 -0.13 -12.98 13.35
N GLU A 496 0.28 -13.66 14.40
CA GLU A 496 0.84 -13.09 15.63
C GLU A 496 2.35 -13.32 15.66
N PHE A 497 3.16 -12.36 16.09
CA PHE A 497 4.56 -12.61 16.39
C PHE A 497 4.69 -13.50 17.63
N ALA A 498 5.48 -14.57 17.53
CA ALA A 498 5.77 -15.46 18.65
C ALA A 498 7.27 -15.68 18.82
N GLY A 499 7.67 -15.78 20.07
CA GLY A 499 9.02 -16.03 20.54
C GLY A 499 9.03 -16.15 22.06
N ASP A 500 10.22 -16.38 22.63
CA ASP A 500 10.39 -16.36 24.09
C ASP A 500 10.26 -14.96 24.63
N VAL A 501 9.35 -14.74 25.58
CA VAL A 501 9.12 -13.42 26.17
C VAL A 501 10.24 -13.10 27.18
N LEU A 502 11.00 -12.07 26.89
CA LEU A 502 12.01 -11.53 27.80
C LEU A 502 11.54 -10.16 28.32
N LEU A 503 11.43 -10.01 29.62
CA LEU A 503 11.12 -8.70 30.23
C LEU A 503 12.24 -7.70 29.96
N ALA A 504 11.94 -6.41 29.95
CA ALA A 504 12.86 -5.36 29.52
C ALA A 504 14.18 -5.28 30.32
N ASP A 505 14.17 -5.79 31.55
CA ASP A 505 15.33 -5.87 32.46
C ASP A 505 16.16 -7.17 32.32
N HIS A 506 15.79 -8.04 31.39
CA HIS A 506 16.46 -9.34 31.23
C HIS A 506 17.92 -9.17 30.80
N PRO A 507 18.89 -9.90 31.44
CA PRO A 507 20.34 -9.73 31.19
C PRO A 507 20.76 -9.89 29.72
N ARG A 508 20.09 -10.76 28.96
CA ARG A 508 20.40 -10.94 27.52
C ARG A 508 20.14 -9.69 26.69
N ILE A 509 19.11 -8.89 27.05
CA ILE A 509 18.80 -7.63 26.39
C ILE A 509 19.90 -6.60 26.72
N ALA A 510 20.30 -6.53 27.98
CA ALA A 510 21.38 -5.63 28.41
C ALA A 510 22.72 -5.96 27.73
N ASN A 511 23.06 -7.24 27.61
CA ASN A 511 24.27 -7.69 26.92
C ASN A 511 24.24 -7.38 25.42
N ALA A 512 23.11 -7.62 24.75
CA ALA A 512 22.94 -7.31 23.33
C ALA A 512 23.06 -5.80 23.08
N ASN A 513 22.51 -4.94 23.95
CA ASN A 513 22.67 -3.49 23.90
C ASN A 513 24.14 -3.06 24.07
N ALA A 514 24.86 -3.67 25.01
CA ALA A 514 26.28 -3.39 25.23
C ALA A 514 27.14 -3.78 24.02
N ASN A 515 26.87 -4.94 23.41
CA ASN A 515 27.58 -5.43 22.23
C ASN A 515 27.31 -4.56 20.99
N ALA A 516 26.08 -4.11 20.79
CA ALA A 516 25.74 -3.19 19.71
C ALA A 516 26.50 -1.86 19.80
N ASN A 517 26.68 -1.33 21.01
CA ASN A 517 27.40 -0.08 21.24
C ASN A 517 28.94 -0.22 21.03
N THR A 518 29.48 -1.44 21.09
CA THR A 518 30.91 -1.71 20.87
C THR A 518 31.23 -2.13 19.43
N GLY A 519 30.25 -2.24 18.56
CA GLY A 519 30.43 -2.74 17.18
C GLY A 519 30.69 -4.23 17.08
N ALA A 520 30.58 -4.97 18.18
CA ALA A 520 30.73 -6.42 18.23
C ALA A 520 29.39 -7.08 17.85
N SER A 521 29.38 -7.75 16.71
CA SER A 521 28.36 -8.58 16.08
C SER A 521 26.90 -8.10 16.18
N THR A 522 26.36 -7.67 15.03
CA THR A 522 24.92 -7.38 14.80
C THR A 522 24.03 -8.64 14.83
N GLU A 523 24.60 -9.84 14.79
CA GLU A 523 23.88 -11.11 14.69
C GLU A 523 22.99 -11.41 15.90
N GLU A 524 23.43 -11.02 17.11
CA GLU A 524 22.66 -11.27 18.33
C GLU A 524 21.37 -10.45 18.39
N TRP A 525 21.38 -9.22 17.83
CA TRP A 525 20.19 -8.37 17.71
C TRP A 525 19.20 -8.85 16.66
N ALA A 526 19.64 -9.55 15.63
CA ALA A 526 18.75 -10.11 14.61
C ALA A 526 17.79 -11.16 15.18
N CYS A 527 18.07 -11.68 16.38
CA CYS A 527 17.23 -12.65 17.08
C CYS A 527 16.17 -12.00 18.00
N PHE A 528 16.09 -10.67 18.09
CA PHE A 528 15.15 -9.99 18.98
C PHE A 528 14.12 -9.15 18.21
N ILE A 529 12.85 -9.36 18.51
CA ILE A 529 11.76 -8.49 18.07
C ILE A 529 11.41 -7.55 19.22
N ASP A 530 11.77 -6.29 19.08
CA ASP A 530 11.44 -5.24 20.06
C ASP A 530 10.18 -4.49 19.62
N PRO A 531 9.07 -4.64 20.34
CA PRO A 531 7.81 -4.00 19.98
C PRO A 531 7.90 -2.46 19.90
N ARG A 532 8.84 -1.85 20.60
CA ARG A 532 9.03 -0.39 20.67
C ARG A 532 9.66 0.18 19.40
N LYS A 533 10.29 -0.67 18.59
CA LYS A 533 10.94 -0.27 17.33
C LYS A 533 9.97 -0.22 16.16
N PHE A 534 8.80 -0.87 16.24
CA PHE A 534 7.82 -0.80 15.17
C PHE A 534 7.30 0.63 14.99
N PRO A 535 7.37 1.20 13.79
CA PRO A 535 6.80 2.51 13.53
C PRO A 535 5.27 2.46 13.60
N THR A 536 4.66 3.61 13.84
CA THR A 536 3.20 3.75 14.04
C THR A 536 2.44 3.66 12.71
N ARG A 537 2.73 2.66 11.86
CA ARG A 537 2.05 2.43 10.57
C ARG A 537 0.55 2.21 10.70
N TRP A 538 0.09 1.75 11.87
CA TRP A 538 -1.33 1.66 12.17
C TRP A 538 -2.08 3.01 12.01
N MET A 539 -1.38 4.15 12.13
CA MET A 539 -1.97 5.48 11.90
C MET A 539 -2.33 5.74 10.44
N GLU A 540 -1.76 4.99 9.52
CA GLU A 540 -2.08 5.09 8.09
C GLU A 540 -3.37 4.34 7.73
N TRP A 541 -3.82 3.41 8.60
CA TRP A 541 -4.94 2.52 8.31
C TRP A 541 -6.28 3.07 8.80
N GLY A 542 -7.23 3.22 7.87
CA GLY A 542 -8.62 3.56 8.15
C GLY A 542 -8.90 5.04 8.41
N TYR A 543 -7.94 5.94 8.12
CA TYR A 543 -8.08 7.38 8.27
C TYR A 543 -8.03 8.09 6.91
N ALA A 544 -9.05 8.92 6.64
CA ALA A 544 -9.06 9.80 5.48
C ALA A 544 -8.56 11.20 5.89
N PRO A 545 -7.91 11.93 4.95
CA PRO A 545 -7.51 13.32 5.20
C PRO A 545 -8.72 14.21 5.54
N ALA A 546 -8.55 15.15 6.49
CA ALA A 546 -9.62 16.06 6.91
C ALA A 546 -10.26 16.84 5.73
N ALA A 547 -9.47 17.15 4.70
CA ALA A 547 -9.93 17.86 3.51
C ALA A 547 -11.04 17.15 2.70
N VAL A 548 -11.23 15.83 2.90
CA VAL A 548 -12.26 15.05 2.21
C VAL A 548 -13.31 14.47 3.14
N LEU A 549 -13.20 14.74 4.45
CA LEU A 549 -14.23 14.39 5.41
C LEU A 549 -15.34 15.43 5.35
N PRO A 550 -16.62 15.01 5.36
CA PRO A 550 -17.72 15.94 5.63
C PRO A 550 -17.58 16.52 7.05
N ASP A 551 -18.20 17.70 7.29
CA ASP A 551 -18.15 18.47 8.55
C ASP A 551 -18.78 17.78 9.78
N ASP A 552 -19.08 16.48 9.71
CA ASP A 552 -19.74 15.71 10.75
C ASP A 552 -18.86 15.25 11.91
N GLY A 553 -17.72 15.91 12.13
CA GLY A 553 -17.03 15.93 13.44
C GLY A 553 -16.16 14.71 13.77
N GLU A 554 -15.82 13.83 12.83
CA GLU A 554 -14.78 12.82 13.08
C GLU A 554 -13.39 13.47 13.05
N GLU A 555 -12.89 13.84 14.24
CA GLU A 555 -11.52 14.32 14.38
C GLU A 555 -10.52 13.21 13.97
N PRO A 556 -9.42 13.56 13.26
CA PRO A 556 -8.30 12.66 13.10
C PRO A 556 -7.80 12.20 14.49
N PRO A 557 -7.21 11.02 14.61
CA PRO A 557 -6.76 10.53 15.90
C PRO A 557 -5.81 11.55 16.51
N ARG A 558 -6.13 12.04 17.69
CA ARG A 558 -5.17 12.78 18.50
C ARG A 558 -4.01 11.84 18.77
N PHE A 559 -2.79 12.35 18.69
CA PHE A 559 -1.60 11.58 19.00
C PHE A 559 -1.72 11.04 20.43
N VAL A 560 -2.19 9.81 20.56
CA VAL A 560 -2.27 9.09 21.83
C VAL A 560 -0.97 8.31 21.95
N GLN A 561 -0.23 8.57 23.00
CA GLN A 561 1.00 7.85 23.28
C GLN A 561 0.67 6.36 23.41
N CYS A 562 1.22 5.51 22.55
CA CYS A 562 1.14 4.07 22.71
C CYS A 562 1.78 3.68 24.05
N PRO A 563 1.16 2.83 24.85
CA PRO A 563 1.87 2.23 25.97
C PRO A 563 3.10 1.51 25.43
N ALA A 564 4.26 1.81 26.02
CA ALA A 564 5.50 1.13 25.64
C ALA A 564 5.47 -0.30 26.17
N PRO A 565 5.52 -1.33 25.29
CA PRO A 565 5.58 -2.72 25.73
C PRO A 565 6.80 -2.97 26.63
N GLY A 566 6.59 -3.69 27.73
CA GLY A 566 7.62 -3.98 28.75
C GLY A 566 8.47 -5.22 28.45
N TYR A 567 8.49 -5.71 27.21
CA TYR A 567 9.14 -6.96 26.83
C TYR A 567 9.79 -6.90 25.44
N VAL A 568 10.57 -7.92 25.15
CA VAL A 568 11.17 -8.22 23.84
C VAL A 568 10.90 -9.70 23.55
N LEU A 569 10.67 -10.08 22.32
CA LEU A 569 10.58 -11.48 21.90
C LEU A 569 11.93 -11.97 21.40
N ASP A 570 12.45 -13.04 22.00
CA ASP A 570 13.62 -13.78 21.52
C ASP A 570 13.16 -14.88 20.57
N ILE A 571 13.51 -14.75 19.29
CA ILE A 571 13.13 -15.68 18.22
C ILE A 571 14.27 -16.64 17.84
N SER A 572 15.33 -16.73 18.65
CA SER A 572 16.50 -17.55 18.34
C SER A 572 16.18 -19.05 18.36
N LYS A 573 15.38 -19.52 19.32
CA LYS A 573 15.08 -20.93 19.55
C LYS A 573 13.62 -21.28 19.24
N ARG A 574 12.70 -20.46 19.69
CA ARG A 574 11.27 -20.61 19.48
C ARG A 574 10.72 -19.44 18.70
N LYS A 575 9.98 -19.71 17.63
CA LYS A 575 9.40 -18.68 16.75
C LYS A 575 8.26 -19.28 15.93
N ASN A 576 7.63 -18.45 15.13
CA ASN A 576 6.63 -18.89 14.16
C ASN A 576 6.90 -18.26 12.78
N ILE A 577 5.91 -18.38 11.89
CA ILE A 577 5.96 -17.85 10.53
C ILE A 577 6.23 -16.34 10.48
N ALA A 578 5.73 -15.57 11.46
CA ALA A 578 5.88 -14.10 11.46
C ALA A 578 7.36 -13.66 11.47
N ALA A 579 8.27 -14.47 12.03
CA ALA A 579 9.70 -14.18 12.05
C ALA A 579 10.37 -14.17 10.67
N TYR A 580 9.68 -14.65 9.63
CA TYR A 580 10.15 -14.67 8.24
C TYR A 580 9.51 -13.61 7.35
N ILE A 581 8.67 -12.71 7.91
CA ILE A 581 8.10 -11.60 7.15
C ILE A 581 9.21 -10.61 6.80
N SER A 582 9.30 -10.23 5.54
CA SER A 582 10.35 -9.35 5.03
C SER A 582 10.22 -7.90 5.50
N HIS A 583 11.33 -7.16 5.50
CA HIS A 583 11.35 -5.74 5.84
C HIS A 583 11.06 -4.86 4.61
N SER A 584 10.21 -3.86 4.80
CA SER A 584 10.02 -2.77 3.84
C SER A 584 9.68 -1.48 4.59
N SER A 585 10.56 -0.48 4.54
CA SER A 585 10.29 0.84 5.13
C SER A 585 9.45 1.74 4.23
N LEU A 586 9.53 1.56 2.91
CA LEU A 586 8.84 2.43 1.95
C LEU A 586 7.41 1.96 1.66
N VAL A 587 7.26 0.66 1.42
CA VAL A 587 6.01 0.09 0.91
C VAL A 587 5.64 -1.23 1.59
N PRO A 588 5.54 -1.27 2.93
CA PRO A 588 5.09 -2.49 3.60
C PRO A 588 3.63 -2.76 3.22
N ASN A 589 3.27 -4.00 2.89
CA ASN A 589 1.87 -4.36 2.60
C ASN A 589 1.10 -4.84 3.84
N ALA A 590 1.78 -4.90 5.00
CA ALA A 590 1.18 -5.22 6.28
C ALA A 590 1.79 -4.32 7.38
N PHE A 591 1.14 -4.27 8.54
CA PHE A 591 1.59 -3.50 9.70
C PHE A 591 1.34 -4.24 11.00
N VAL A 592 2.07 -3.86 12.05
CA VAL A 592 1.90 -4.41 13.39
C VAL A 592 0.91 -3.55 14.18
N GLN A 593 -0.11 -4.18 14.75
CA GLN A 593 -1.11 -3.61 15.65
C GLN A 593 -0.98 -4.26 17.04
N LEU A 594 -0.85 -3.43 18.06
CA LEU A 594 -0.89 -3.90 19.45
C LEU A 594 -2.31 -4.31 19.84
N VAL A 595 -2.46 -5.50 20.42
CA VAL A 595 -3.75 -6.04 20.88
C VAL A 595 -3.63 -6.54 22.30
N VAL A 596 -4.59 -6.17 23.16
CA VAL A 596 -4.74 -6.66 24.53
C VAL A 596 -6.06 -7.38 24.65
N ARG A 597 -6.09 -8.55 25.28
CA ARG A 597 -7.28 -9.41 25.39
C ARG A 597 -7.90 -9.32 26.79
N GLY A 598 -9.07 -8.73 26.90
CA GLY A 598 -9.82 -8.66 28.17
C GLY A 598 -9.05 -7.94 29.27
N ASN A 599 -8.66 -8.68 30.30
CA ASN A 599 -7.93 -8.17 31.48
C ASN A 599 -6.45 -8.57 31.48
N GLU A 600 -5.87 -8.88 30.31
CA GLU A 600 -4.44 -9.11 30.22
C GLU A 600 -3.65 -7.84 30.54
N ASP A 601 -2.39 -8.01 30.87
CA ASP A 601 -1.48 -6.92 31.21
C ASP A 601 -1.25 -5.99 30.00
N GLU A 602 -1.54 -4.72 30.16
CA GLU A 602 -1.32 -3.71 29.12
C GLU A 602 0.16 -3.48 28.79
N SER A 603 1.06 -3.87 29.70
CA SER A 603 2.51 -3.82 29.45
C SER A 603 2.99 -4.95 28.53
N CYS A 604 2.16 -5.96 28.29
CA CYS A 604 2.44 -7.13 27.47
C CYS A 604 1.42 -7.30 26.32
N PRO A 605 1.21 -6.29 25.47
CA PRO A 605 0.30 -6.41 24.33
C PRO A 605 0.82 -7.43 23.33
N HIS A 606 -0.09 -8.14 22.68
CA HIS A 606 0.21 -9.02 21.57
C HIS A 606 0.57 -8.24 20.31
N LEU A 607 1.53 -8.72 19.54
CA LEU A 607 1.98 -8.13 18.27
C LEU A 607 1.26 -8.83 17.11
N MET A 608 0.21 -8.20 16.61
CA MET A 608 -0.63 -8.74 15.55
C MET A 608 -0.35 -8.08 14.21
N VAL A 609 -0.15 -8.89 13.19
CA VAL A 609 0.11 -8.43 11.83
C VAL A 609 -1.21 -8.35 11.07
N PHE A 610 -1.49 -7.18 10.46
CA PHE A 610 -2.67 -6.91 9.64
C PHE A 610 -2.28 -6.43 8.25
N ALA A 611 -3.07 -6.82 7.25
CA ALA A 611 -2.90 -6.35 5.88
C ALA A 611 -3.26 -4.86 5.74
N MET A 612 -2.43 -4.09 5.05
CA MET A 612 -2.69 -2.67 4.72
C MET A 612 -3.41 -2.48 3.38
N GLU A 613 -3.28 -3.43 2.48
CA GLU A 613 -3.84 -3.35 1.13
C GLU A 613 -4.32 -4.73 0.68
N ILE A 614 -4.95 -4.80 -0.49
CA ILE A 614 -5.20 -6.10 -1.13
C ILE A 614 -3.86 -6.75 -1.42
N ILE A 615 -3.65 -7.96 -0.89
CA ILE A 615 -2.45 -8.73 -1.16
C ILE A 615 -2.86 -9.91 -2.04
N PRO A 616 -2.45 -9.90 -3.33
CA PRO A 616 -2.75 -10.98 -4.26
C PRO A 616 -2.08 -12.30 -3.83
N PRO A 617 -2.60 -13.45 -4.27
CA PRO A 617 -1.91 -14.72 -4.09
C PRO A 617 -0.49 -14.72 -4.66
N MET A 618 0.40 -15.46 -4.05
CA MET A 618 1.84 -15.56 -4.34
C MET A 618 2.63 -14.27 -4.09
N SER A 619 2.02 -13.25 -3.48
CA SER A 619 2.72 -12.01 -3.10
C SER A 619 3.38 -12.16 -1.74
N GLU A 620 4.62 -11.70 -1.64
CA GLU A 620 5.40 -11.68 -0.40
C GLU A 620 4.83 -10.67 0.58
N LEU A 621 4.80 -11.03 1.86
CA LEU A 621 4.42 -10.17 2.97
C LEU A 621 5.62 -9.33 3.42
N SER A 622 5.36 -8.06 3.68
CA SER A 622 6.37 -7.15 4.21
C SER A 622 5.80 -6.21 5.26
N ILE A 623 6.60 -5.94 6.29
CA ILE A 623 6.30 -4.97 7.36
C ILE A 623 7.48 -4.03 7.55
N ASP A 624 7.21 -2.91 8.19
CA ASP A 624 8.26 -1.99 8.62
C ASP A 624 8.70 -2.34 10.05
N TYR A 625 9.92 -2.86 10.19
CA TYR A 625 10.52 -3.20 11.50
C TYR A 625 11.13 -1.99 12.22
N GLY A 626 11.09 -0.78 11.62
CA GLY A 626 11.77 0.39 12.16
C GLY A 626 13.30 0.28 12.15
N LEU A 627 13.82 -0.54 11.26
CA LEU A 627 15.26 -0.61 11.02
C LEU A 627 15.63 0.69 10.31
N GLY A 628 16.44 1.53 10.97
CA GLY A 628 16.79 2.85 10.45
C GLY A 628 17.33 2.79 9.01
N GLN A 629 16.94 3.78 8.21
CA GLN A 629 17.47 4.03 6.86
C GLN A 629 18.93 4.48 6.93
#